data_4a793bb1e8330d8b0bc1cc71f58d44cf
#
_entry.id   4a793bb1e8330d8b0bc1cc71f58d44cf
#
_cell.length_a   1.000
_cell.length_b   1.000
_cell.length_c   1.000
_cell.angle_alpha   90.00
_cell.angle_beta   90.00
_cell.angle_gamma   90.00
#
_symmetry.space_group_name_H-M   'P 1'
#
loop_
_entity.id
_entity.type
_entity.pdbx_description
1 polymer ?
#
loop_
_entity_poly.entity_id
_entity_poly.type
_entity_poly.pdbx_seq_one_letter_code
_entity_poly.pdbx_strand_id
1 'polypeptide(L)'
;HIGVIRVLEQERIPVAQVVGTSVGSLIGAIYASDRDSFDLEWTAFQLEQDDLFDFRIANAVMGMGYAKGEKLEAFVKARVKHENIEQLQVPFAAVATDLNWGERVVLDKGSVAKAVRASSAIPGIFEPVLHQGKLLVDGGVVDNIPIEVARARGADLVVAVDIGEKVGNTNIKGVVDVILQSTNIMFAVNTGFRRQGADVLVTPNVDGVGMLDFTQKKRCMQAGIQAARDAMPRLRAAIEAKKAKKAKELAGRG
;
A
#
# COMPACT_ATOMS: atom_id res chain seq x y z
N HIS A 1 -7.45 1.45 3.87
CA HIS A 1 -7.11 2.44 2.81
C HIS A 1 -8.36 2.93 2.07
N ILE A 2 -9.28 2.04 1.68
CA ILE A 2 -10.48 2.37 0.88
C ILE A 2 -11.36 3.37 1.62
N GLY A 3 -11.64 3.12 2.92
CA GLY A 3 -12.40 4.05 3.76
C GLY A 3 -11.76 5.43 3.86
N VAL A 4 -10.43 5.50 3.88
CA VAL A 4 -9.69 6.77 3.87
C VAL A 4 -9.87 7.50 2.55
N ILE A 5 -9.66 6.82 1.42
CA ILE A 5 -9.83 7.38 0.06
C ILE A 5 -11.26 7.93 -0.10
N ARG A 6 -12.26 7.16 0.32
CA ARG A 6 -13.67 7.58 0.27
C ARG A 6 -13.91 8.89 1.01
N VAL A 7 -13.38 9.05 2.23
CA VAL A 7 -13.52 10.31 2.99
C VAL A 7 -12.80 11.45 2.30
N LEU A 8 -11.58 11.23 1.77
CA LEU A 8 -10.86 12.28 1.02
C LEU A 8 -11.67 12.77 -0.19
N GLU A 9 -12.32 11.88 -0.93
CA GLU A 9 -13.19 12.27 -2.06
C GLU A 9 -14.44 13.01 -1.60
N GLN A 10 -15.15 12.50 -0.57
CA GLN A 10 -16.33 13.15 0.00
C GLN A 10 -16.03 14.58 0.48
N GLU A 11 -14.84 14.77 1.07
CA GLU A 11 -14.36 16.06 1.57
C GLU A 11 -13.68 16.91 0.48
N ARG A 12 -13.66 16.41 -0.78
CA ARG A 12 -13.05 17.09 -1.95
C ARG A 12 -11.57 17.42 -1.76
N ILE A 13 -10.86 16.57 -1.05
CA ILE A 13 -9.39 16.69 -0.90
C ILE A 13 -8.73 16.11 -2.15
N PRO A 14 -8.02 16.91 -2.95
CA PRO A 14 -7.39 16.41 -4.15
C PRO A 14 -6.19 15.52 -3.81
N VAL A 15 -6.14 14.35 -4.42
CA VAL A 15 -4.99 13.44 -4.36
C VAL A 15 -4.16 13.63 -5.63
N ALA A 16 -2.96 14.20 -5.47
CA ALA A 16 -2.07 14.54 -6.57
C ALA A 16 -1.19 13.36 -7.02
N GLN A 17 -0.87 12.44 -6.12
CA GLN A 17 -0.17 11.19 -6.40
C GLN A 17 -0.45 10.16 -5.32
N VAL A 18 -0.23 8.89 -5.65
CA VAL A 18 -0.34 7.77 -4.72
C VAL A 18 0.96 6.98 -4.75
N VAL A 19 1.50 6.71 -3.57
CA VAL A 19 2.63 5.79 -3.41
C VAL A 19 2.21 4.70 -2.43
N GLY A 20 2.31 3.46 -2.84
CA GLY A 20 1.83 2.33 -2.05
C GLY A 20 2.85 1.22 -1.89
N THR A 21 2.76 0.51 -0.78
CA THR A 21 3.48 -0.73 -0.51
C THR A 21 2.48 -1.84 -0.26
N SER A 22 2.72 -3.04 -0.80
CA SER A 22 1.89 -4.23 -0.58
C SER A 22 0.40 -3.96 -0.88
N VAL A 23 -0.52 -4.25 0.04
CA VAL A 23 -1.95 -3.93 -0.11
C VAL A 23 -2.19 -2.44 -0.41
N GLY A 24 -1.33 -1.55 0.07
CA GLY A 24 -1.39 -0.12 -0.26
C GLY A 24 -1.09 0.14 -1.73
N SER A 25 -0.22 -0.65 -2.36
CA SER A 25 0.03 -0.57 -3.80
C SER A 25 -1.14 -1.10 -4.62
N LEU A 26 -1.77 -2.20 -4.18
CA LEU A 26 -2.94 -2.78 -4.83
C LEU A 26 -4.11 -1.78 -4.86
N ILE A 27 -4.48 -1.27 -3.70
CA ILE A 27 -5.59 -0.33 -3.56
C ILE A 27 -5.25 0.99 -4.26
N GLY A 28 -4.02 1.46 -4.11
CA GLY A 28 -3.53 2.68 -4.74
C GLY A 28 -3.53 2.62 -6.26
N ALA A 29 -3.16 1.49 -6.86
CA ALA A 29 -3.16 1.29 -8.30
C ALA A 29 -4.57 1.31 -8.89
N ILE A 30 -5.52 0.61 -8.27
CA ILE A 30 -6.92 0.58 -8.71
C ILE A 30 -7.51 1.99 -8.61
N TYR A 31 -7.32 2.68 -7.48
CA TYR A 31 -7.75 4.07 -7.33
C TYR A 31 -7.11 5.01 -8.36
N ALA A 32 -5.82 4.87 -8.60
CA ALA A 32 -5.10 5.70 -9.56
C ALA A 32 -5.56 5.50 -11.00
N SER A 33 -6.15 4.35 -11.31
CA SER A 33 -6.72 4.04 -12.63
C SER A 33 -7.97 4.89 -12.95
N ASP A 34 -8.88 5.03 -11.98
CA ASP A 34 -10.22 5.55 -12.23
C ASP A 34 -10.60 6.76 -11.38
N ARG A 35 -9.93 6.98 -10.26
CA ARG A 35 -10.26 7.98 -9.24
C ARG A 35 -11.70 7.82 -8.72
N ASP A 36 -12.13 6.58 -8.56
CA ASP A 36 -13.48 6.23 -8.11
C ASP A 36 -13.41 5.35 -6.86
N SER A 37 -13.71 5.95 -5.70
CA SER A 37 -13.73 5.23 -4.44
C SER A 37 -14.92 4.29 -4.29
N PHE A 38 -16.01 4.51 -5.03
CA PHE A 38 -17.19 3.66 -4.99
C PHE A 38 -16.93 2.33 -5.72
N ASP A 39 -16.33 2.39 -6.92
CA ASP A 39 -15.95 1.18 -7.66
C ASP A 39 -14.87 0.38 -6.90
N LEU A 40 -13.92 1.08 -6.30
CA LEU A 40 -12.91 0.48 -5.43
C LEU A 40 -13.53 -0.25 -4.22
N GLU A 41 -14.53 0.36 -3.56
CA GLU A 41 -15.27 -0.24 -2.46
C GLU A 41 -16.04 -1.49 -2.91
N TRP A 42 -16.77 -1.39 -4.02
CA TRP A 42 -17.50 -2.49 -4.62
C TRP A 42 -16.59 -3.68 -4.96
N THR A 43 -15.47 -3.39 -5.60
CA THR A 43 -14.43 -4.38 -5.91
C THR A 43 -13.92 -5.08 -4.65
N ALA A 44 -13.63 -4.33 -3.59
CA ALA A 44 -13.10 -4.90 -2.35
C ALA A 44 -14.11 -5.78 -1.63
N PHE A 45 -15.42 -5.45 -1.65
CA PHE A 45 -16.43 -6.29 -1.03
C PHE A 45 -16.65 -7.61 -1.76
N GLN A 46 -16.46 -7.66 -3.07
CA GLN A 46 -16.55 -8.88 -3.86
C GLN A 46 -15.29 -9.74 -3.81
N LEU A 47 -14.15 -9.16 -3.46
CA LEU A 47 -12.86 -9.84 -3.47
C LEU A 47 -12.83 -10.96 -2.42
N GLU A 48 -12.55 -12.18 -2.85
CA GLU A 48 -12.30 -13.30 -1.95
C GLU A 48 -10.80 -13.66 -1.93
N GLN A 49 -10.37 -14.42 -0.91
CA GLN A 49 -8.96 -14.82 -0.77
C GLN A 49 -8.49 -15.59 -2.00
N ASP A 50 -9.33 -16.45 -2.55
CA ASP A 50 -9.01 -17.28 -3.72
C ASP A 50 -8.81 -16.47 -5.02
N ASP A 51 -9.27 -15.23 -5.06
CA ASP A 51 -9.05 -14.34 -6.21
C ASP A 51 -7.62 -13.82 -6.30
N LEU A 52 -6.93 -13.74 -5.16
CA LEU A 52 -5.58 -13.19 -5.07
C LEU A 52 -4.49 -14.27 -4.93
N PHE A 53 -4.85 -15.42 -4.34
CA PHE A 53 -3.86 -16.44 -3.96
C PHE A 53 -4.02 -17.70 -4.80
N ASP A 54 -2.93 -18.09 -5.45
CA ASP A 54 -2.79 -19.34 -6.22
C ASP A 54 -1.96 -20.36 -5.43
N PHE A 55 -2.40 -20.66 -4.18
CA PHE A 55 -1.71 -21.61 -3.31
C PHE A 55 -1.58 -23.00 -3.94
N ARG A 56 -0.35 -23.50 -4.02
CA ARG A 56 -0.05 -24.85 -4.49
C ARG A 56 0.94 -25.53 -3.56
N ILE A 57 0.60 -26.70 -3.04
CA ILE A 57 1.46 -27.48 -2.16
C ILE A 57 2.80 -27.83 -2.85
N ALA A 58 2.77 -28.07 -4.16
CA ALA A 58 3.99 -28.34 -4.94
C ALA A 58 4.98 -27.15 -4.93
N ASN A 59 4.48 -25.92 -4.90
CA ASN A 59 5.33 -24.73 -4.84
C ASN A 59 6.00 -24.56 -3.47
N ALA A 60 5.36 -25.00 -2.40
CA ALA A 60 5.92 -24.97 -1.05
C ALA A 60 7.16 -25.85 -0.87
N VAL A 61 7.23 -26.94 -1.62
CA VAL A 61 8.32 -27.95 -1.51
C VAL A 61 9.45 -27.68 -2.50
N MET A 62 9.14 -27.14 -3.68
CA MET A 62 10.10 -26.98 -4.79
C MET A 62 10.31 -25.54 -5.23
N GLY A 63 9.48 -24.58 -4.78
CA GLY A 63 9.53 -23.16 -5.15
C GLY A 63 10.06 -22.25 -4.04
N MET A 64 10.17 -20.97 -4.34
CA MET A 64 10.56 -19.90 -3.40
C MET A 64 9.38 -19.29 -2.63
N GLY A 65 8.17 -19.87 -2.72
CA GLY A 65 6.95 -19.41 -2.07
C GLY A 65 5.78 -20.38 -2.29
N TYR A 66 4.70 -20.21 -1.52
CA TYR A 66 3.49 -21.06 -1.65
C TYR A 66 2.61 -20.68 -2.84
N ALA A 67 2.66 -19.42 -3.28
CA ALA A 67 1.87 -18.90 -4.40
C ALA A 67 2.77 -18.19 -5.41
N LYS A 68 2.50 -18.35 -6.71
CA LYS A 68 3.22 -17.63 -7.76
C LYS A 68 2.80 -16.18 -7.89
N GLY A 69 1.58 -15.84 -7.44
CA GLY A 69 0.98 -14.51 -7.54
C GLY A 69 0.44 -14.18 -8.93
N GLU A 70 0.24 -15.21 -9.76
CA GLU A 70 -0.38 -15.05 -11.10
C GLU A 70 -1.83 -14.57 -10.97
N LYS A 71 -2.56 -15.04 -9.97
CA LYS A 71 -3.93 -14.59 -9.67
C LYS A 71 -3.96 -13.12 -9.27
N LEU A 72 -3.06 -12.68 -8.39
CA LEU A 72 -2.96 -11.26 -8.03
C LEU A 72 -2.66 -10.38 -9.27
N GLU A 73 -1.73 -10.81 -10.11
CA GLU A 73 -1.41 -10.08 -11.35
C GLU A 73 -2.62 -10.03 -12.29
N ALA A 74 -3.32 -11.15 -12.48
CA ALA A 74 -4.51 -11.22 -13.32
C ALA A 74 -5.65 -10.35 -12.75
N PHE A 75 -5.85 -10.36 -11.42
CA PHE A 75 -6.82 -9.53 -10.74
C PHE A 75 -6.57 -8.04 -10.99
N VAL A 76 -5.33 -7.58 -10.82
CA VAL A 76 -4.97 -6.18 -11.08
C VAL A 76 -5.22 -5.82 -12.55
N LYS A 77 -4.79 -6.67 -13.50
CA LYS A 77 -5.03 -6.45 -14.94
C LYS A 77 -6.52 -6.31 -15.29
N ALA A 78 -7.38 -7.07 -14.60
CA ALA A 78 -8.82 -7.01 -14.83
C ALA A 78 -9.49 -5.76 -14.23
N ARG A 79 -8.81 -5.05 -13.30
CA ARG A 79 -9.39 -3.91 -12.56
C ARG A 79 -8.82 -2.55 -12.95
N VAL A 80 -7.65 -2.51 -13.60
CA VAL A 80 -7.08 -1.26 -14.08
C VAL A 80 -7.42 -1.04 -15.56
N LYS A 81 -7.77 0.19 -15.94
CA LYS A 81 -8.12 0.54 -17.34
C LYS A 81 -6.91 0.60 -18.27
N HIS A 82 -5.73 0.79 -17.71
CA HIS A 82 -4.49 0.94 -18.44
C HIS A 82 -3.44 -0.04 -17.97
N GLU A 83 -2.68 -0.61 -18.89
CA GLU A 83 -1.65 -1.58 -18.55
C GLU A 83 -0.44 -0.95 -17.84
N ASN A 84 -0.05 0.26 -18.26
CA ASN A 84 1.17 0.90 -17.78
C ASN A 84 0.88 2.02 -16.76
N ILE A 85 1.77 2.14 -15.79
CA ILE A 85 1.71 3.12 -14.70
C ILE A 85 1.63 4.55 -15.24
N GLU A 86 2.36 4.86 -16.29
CA GLU A 86 2.42 6.19 -16.91
C GLU A 86 1.09 6.63 -17.53
N GLN A 87 0.15 5.70 -17.72
CA GLN A 87 -1.17 5.95 -18.30
C GLN A 87 -2.28 6.16 -17.26
N LEU A 88 -1.97 5.94 -15.97
CA LEU A 88 -2.94 6.08 -14.90
C LEU A 88 -3.36 7.54 -14.73
N GLN A 89 -4.62 7.76 -14.32
CA GLN A 89 -5.17 9.11 -14.12
C GLN A 89 -4.51 9.87 -12.98
N VAL A 90 -4.07 9.14 -11.94
CA VAL A 90 -3.29 9.71 -10.83
C VAL A 90 -1.87 9.15 -10.92
N PRO A 91 -0.83 9.99 -10.87
CA PRO A 91 0.55 9.54 -10.74
C PRO A 91 0.69 8.50 -9.62
N PHE A 92 1.26 7.36 -9.96
CA PHE A 92 1.35 6.21 -9.06
C PHE A 92 2.78 5.69 -8.98
N ALA A 93 3.14 5.12 -7.83
CA ALA A 93 4.32 4.28 -7.68
C ALA A 93 4.05 3.17 -6.67
N ALA A 94 4.53 1.97 -6.96
CA ALA A 94 4.61 0.87 -6.01
C ALA A 94 6.03 0.75 -5.45
N VAL A 95 6.14 0.33 -4.19
CA VAL A 95 7.44 0.12 -3.54
C VAL A 95 7.65 -1.36 -3.30
N ALA A 96 8.81 -1.86 -3.71
CA ALA A 96 9.29 -3.23 -3.49
C ALA A 96 10.67 -3.22 -2.82
N THR A 97 11.14 -4.39 -2.40
CA THR A 97 12.46 -4.60 -1.81
C THR A 97 13.31 -5.48 -2.73
N ASP A 98 14.52 -5.06 -3.06
CA ASP A 98 15.54 -5.92 -3.66
C ASP A 98 16.02 -6.94 -2.61
N LEU A 99 15.71 -8.21 -2.84
CA LEU A 99 16.03 -9.28 -1.88
C LEU A 99 17.54 -9.51 -1.71
N ASN A 100 18.33 -9.21 -2.74
CA ASN A 100 19.78 -9.42 -2.68
C ASN A 100 20.53 -8.36 -1.87
N TRP A 101 20.04 -7.11 -1.93
CA TRP A 101 20.75 -5.97 -1.35
C TRP A 101 20.00 -5.30 -0.20
N GLY A 102 18.73 -5.66 0.04
CA GLY A 102 17.91 -5.00 1.05
C GLY A 102 17.58 -3.54 0.70
N GLU A 103 17.63 -3.20 -0.58
CA GLU A 103 17.38 -1.84 -1.05
C GLU A 103 15.92 -1.64 -1.44
N ARG A 104 15.41 -0.45 -1.21
CA ARG A 104 14.09 -0.01 -1.68
C ARG A 104 14.13 0.17 -3.20
N VAL A 105 13.14 -0.42 -3.90
CA VAL A 105 12.93 -0.27 -5.33
C VAL A 105 11.59 0.42 -5.58
N VAL A 106 11.63 1.55 -6.29
CA VAL A 106 10.44 2.31 -6.68
C VAL A 106 10.04 1.92 -8.09
N LEU A 107 8.83 1.39 -8.23
CA LEU A 107 8.25 0.94 -9.50
C LEU A 107 7.21 1.98 -9.93
N ASP A 108 7.61 2.90 -10.79
CA ASP A 108 6.78 4.02 -11.24
C ASP A 108 6.61 4.07 -12.78
N LYS A 109 7.02 3.00 -13.47
CA LYS A 109 6.90 2.83 -14.92
C LYS A 109 6.60 1.38 -15.29
N GLY A 110 5.98 1.21 -16.47
CA GLY A 110 5.66 -0.10 -17.03
C GLY A 110 4.43 -0.73 -16.39
N SER A 111 4.33 -2.05 -16.42
CA SER A 111 3.11 -2.78 -16.06
C SER A 111 2.69 -2.54 -14.61
N VAL A 112 1.46 -1.99 -14.44
CA VAL A 112 0.81 -1.79 -13.12
C VAL A 112 0.72 -3.11 -12.37
N ALA A 113 0.25 -4.16 -13.03
CA ALA A 113 0.02 -5.46 -12.41
C ALA A 113 1.31 -6.11 -11.92
N LYS A 114 2.39 -6.03 -12.71
CA LYS A 114 3.71 -6.53 -12.29
C LYS A 114 4.29 -5.72 -11.13
N ALA A 115 4.11 -4.40 -11.13
CA ALA A 115 4.57 -3.54 -10.04
C ALA A 115 3.85 -3.86 -8.73
N VAL A 116 2.52 -4.00 -8.77
CA VAL A 116 1.71 -4.39 -7.60
C VAL A 116 2.08 -5.80 -7.13
N ARG A 117 2.24 -6.76 -8.06
CA ARG A 117 2.67 -8.13 -7.74
C ARG A 117 4.02 -8.15 -7.02
N ALA A 118 5.00 -7.38 -7.50
CA ALA A 118 6.32 -7.29 -6.86
C ALA A 118 6.24 -6.63 -5.48
N SER A 119 5.48 -5.52 -5.38
CA SER A 119 5.27 -4.79 -4.13
C SER A 119 4.56 -5.62 -3.05
N SER A 120 3.77 -6.62 -3.47
CA SER A 120 2.98 -7.50 -2.58
C SER A 120 3.56 -8.91 -2.47
N ALA A 121 4.80 -9.14 -2.90
CA ALA A 121 5.45 -10.45 -2.84
C ALA A 121 5.95 -10.76 -1.41
N ILE A 122 5.01 -11.03 -0.50
CA ILE A 122 5.27 -11.32 0.93
C ILE A 122 6.20 -12.55 1.02
N PRO A 123 7.37 -12.42 1.69
CA PRO A 123 8.29 -13.53 1.86
C PRO A 123 7.61 -14.77 2.46
N GLY A 124 7.90 -15.94 1.87
CA GLY A 124 7.30 -17.21 2.27
C GLY A 124 5.87 -17.47 1.77
N ILE A 125 5.13 -16.44 1.36
CA ILE A 125 3.79 -16.58 0.76
C ILE A 125 3.86 -16.55 -0.75
N PHE A 126 4.43 -15.50 -1.33
CA PHE A 126 4.57 -15.37 -2.77
C PHE A 126 6.01 -15.60 -3.22
N GLU A 127 6.16 -16.15 -4.42
CA GLU A 127 7.45 -16.18 -5.08
C GLU A 127 7.96 -14.77 -5.36
N PRO A 128 9.26 -14.49 -5.14
CA PRO A 128 9.87 -13.23 -5.53
C PRO A 128 9.72 -12.95 -7.02
N VAL A 129 9.70 -11.69 -7.39
CA VAL A 129 9.53 -11.23 -8.78
C VAL A 129 10.87 -10.83 -9.38
N LEU A 130 11.27 -11.47 -10.47
CA LEU A 130 12.42 -11.01 -11.24
C LEU A 130 12.02 -9.79 -12.07
N HIS A 131 12.66 -8.64 -11.81
CA HIS A 131 12.43 -7.39 -12.50
C HIS A 131 13.75 -6.67 -12.78
N GLN A 132 14.09 -6.47 -14.05
CA GLN A 132 15.32 -5.78 -14.49
C GLN A 132 16.61 -6.32 -13.81
N GLY A 133 16.73 -7.64 -13.67
CA GLY A 133 17.86 -8.30 -13.04
C GLY A 133 17.86 -8.29 -11.50
N LYS A 134 16.88 -7.66 -10.86
CA LYS A 134 16.66 -7.67 -9.42
C LYS A 134 15.61 -8.68 -9.02
N LEU A 135 15.83 -9.35 -7.89
CA LEU A 135 14.84 -10.26 -7.29
C LEU A 135 14.05 -9.48 -6.23
N LEU A 136 12.78 -9.20 -6.50
CA LEU A 136 11.96 -8.31 -5.68
C LEU A 136 11.02 -9.09 -4.77
N VAL A 137 10.91 -8.63 -3.54
CA VAL A 137 9.92 -9.05 -2.55
C VAL A 137 9.11 -7.85 -2.05
N ASP A 138 8.15 -8.09 -1.16
CA ASP A 138 7.28 -7.06 -0.58
C ASP A 138 8.09 -5.85 -0.07
N GLY A 139 7.62 -4.67 -0.44
CA GLY A 139 8.29 -3.42 -0.06
C GLY A 139 8.28 -3.14 1.44
N GLY A 140 7.34 -3.73 2.18
CA GLY A 140 7.23 -3.60 3.63
C GLY A 140 8.45 -4.12 4.40
N VAL A 141 9.26 -4.99 3.77
CA VAL A 141 10.52 -5.45 4.35
C VAL A 141 11.45 -4.26 4.67
N VAL A 142 11.49 -3.23 3.82
CA VAL A 142 12.35 -2.04 4.02
C VAL A 142 11.57 -0.74 4.15
N ASP A 143 10.39 -0.61 3.54
CA ASP A 143 9.61 0.64 3.52
C ASP A 143 8.10 0.38 3.42
N ASN A 144 7.49 0.03 4.55
CA ASN A 144 6.07 -0.30 4.63
C ASN A 144 5.16 0.93 4.48
N ILE A 145 5.67 2.13 4.80
CA ILE A 145 4.95 3.40 4.69
C ILE A 145 5.81 4.42 3.92
N PRO A 146 5.75 4.46 2.58
CA PRO A 146 6.78 5.06 1.72
C PRO A 146 6.66 6.59 1.62
N ILE A 147 6.70 7.28 2.76
CA ILE A 147 6.58 8.74 2.90
C ILE A 147 7.70 9.46 2.16
N GLU A 148 8.95 8.97 2.30
CA GLU A 148 10.11 9.58 1.65
C GLU A 148 10.03 9.47 0.13
N VAL A 149 9.46 8.37 -0.39
CA VAL A 149 9.24 8.21 -1.83
C VAL A 149 8.24 9.25 -2.33
N ALA A 150 7.13 9.47 -1.61
CA ALA A 150 6.17 10.51 -1.96
C ALA A 150 6.83 11.91 -1.96
N ARG A 151 7.67 12.20 -0.96
CA ARG A 151 8.43 13.47 -0.90
C ARG A 151 9.39 13.62 -2.08
N ALA A 152 10.20 12.61 -2.36
CA ALA A 152 11.16 12.62 -3.47
C ALA A 152 10.47 12.79 -4.83
N ARG A 153 9.21 12.36 -4.94
CA ARG A 153 8.35 12.54 -6.12
C ARG A 153 7.60 13.88 -6.15
N GLY A 154 7.95 14.81 -5.26
CA GLY A 154 7.46 16.19 -5.27
C GLY A 154 6.18 16.44 -4.46
N ALA A 155 5.82 15.57 -3.52
CA ALA A 155 4.67 15.83 -2.64
C ALA A 155 4.96 16.98 -1.67
N ASP A 156 4.22 18.07 -1.78
CA ASP A 156 4.28 19.19 -0.83
C ASP A 156 3.69 18.80 0.55
N LEU A 157 2.66 17.95 0.54
CA LEU A 157 1.99 17.43 1.74
C LEU A 157 1.78 15.93 1.59
N VAL A 158 2.17 15.17 2.62
CA VAL A 158 2.01 13.71 2.64
C VAL A 158 1.03 13.30 3.72
N VAL A 159 -0.07 12.67 3.28
CA VAL A 159 -1.00 11.94 4.14
C VAL A 159 -0.59 10.48 4.11
N ALA A 160 -0.13 9.95 5.23
CA ALA A 160 0.25 8.56 5.35
C ALA A 160 -0.87 7.76 6.03
N VAL A 161 -1.18 6.59 5.48
CA VAL A 161 -2.16 5.67 6.06
C VAL A 161 -1.42 4.46 6.61
N ASP A 162 -1.41 4.33 7.93
CA ASP A 162 -0.76 3.24 8.65
C ASP A 162 -1.81 2.24 9.12
N ILE A 163 -1.82 1.07 8.50
CA ILE A 163 -2.68 -0.06 8.86
C ILE A 163 -1.90 -1.18 9.57
N GLY A 164 -0.69 -0.87 10.06
CA GLY A 164 0.14 -1.83 10.78
C GLY A 164 -0.60 -2.37 12.01
N GLU A 165 -0.61 -3.69 12.13
CA GLU A 165 -1.12 -4.37 13.32
C GLU A 165 -0.11 -4.19 14.47
N LYS A 166 -0.61 -4.02 15.69
CA LYS A 166 0.24 -4.08 16.87
C LYS A 166 0.81 -5.48 17.01
N VAL A 167 2.13 -5.57 17.02
CA VAL A 167 2.81 -6.84 17.30
C VAL A 167 2.35 -7.38 18.64
N GLY A 168 1.73 -8.55 18.63
CA GLY A 168 1.13 -9.16 19.81
C GLY A 168 1.38 -10.66 19.88
N ASN A 169 0.75 -11.30 20.86
CA ASN A 169 0.85 -12.74 21.04
C ASN A 169 0.05 -13.45 19.95
N THR A 170 0.73 -14.04 18.98
CA THR A 170 0.17 -14.83 17.88
C THR A 170 0.30 -16.32 18.16
N ASN A 171 -0.69 -17.10 17.80
CA ASN A 171 -0.65 -18.56 17.94
C ASN A 171 0.20 -19.16 16.81
N ILE A 172 1.50 -19.33 17.07
CA ILE A 172 2.46 -19.90 16.12
C ILE A 172 2.30 -21.43 16.10
N LYS A 173 1.90 -21.97 14.96
CA LYS A 173 1.71 -23.42 14.76
C LYS A 173 2.71 -24.06 13.81
N GLY A 174 3.32 -23.28 12.93
CA GLY A 174 4.22 -23.79 11.90
C GLY A 174 5.21 -22.76 11.38
N VAL A 175 6.08 -23.20 10.46
CA VAL A 175 7.14 -22.36 9.87
C VAL A 175 6.58 -21.13 9.17
N VAL A 176 5.41 -21.27 8.49
CA VAL A 176 4.76 -20.15 7.82
C VAL A 176 4.36 -19.07 8.81
N ASP A 177 3.80 -19.46 9.97
CA ASP A 177 3.42 -18.49 11.01
C ASP A 177 4.64 -17.76 11.57
N VAL A 178 5.79 -18.44 11.70
CA VAL A 178 7.06 -17.83 12.11
C VAL A 178 7.50 -16.79 11.09
N ILE A 179 7.46 -17.11 9.78
CA ILE A 179 7.85 -16.19 8.71
C ILE A 179 6.92 -14.98 8.68
N LEU A 180 5.61 -15.20 8.73
CA LEU A 180 4.61 -14.12 8.75
C LEU A 180 4.78 -13.20 9.97
N GLN A 181 4.95 -13.78 11.15
CA GLN A 181 5.15 -12.99 12.37
C GLN A 181 6.46 -12.20 12.32
N SER A 182 7.54 -12.80 11.82
CA SER A 182 8.81 -12.09 11.63
C SER A 182 8.67 -10.94 10.63
N THR A 183 7.93 -11.16 9.54
CA THR A 183 7.62 -10.13 8.55
C THR A 183 6.78 -8.99 9.17
N ASN A 184 5.76 -9.32 9.97
CA ASN A 184 4.96 -8.34 10.69
C ASN A 184 5.80 -7.49 11.65
N ILE A 185 6.73 -8.11 12.37
CA ILE A 185 7.66 -7.40 13.26
C ILE A 185 8.52 -6.42 12.45
N MET A 186 9.10 -6.86 11.32
CA MET A 186 9.89 -5.98 10.43
C MET A 186 9.05 -4.81 9.93
N PHE A 187 7.82 -5.05 9.47
CA PHE A 187 6.91 -4.00 9.00
C PHE A 187 6.62 -2.99 10.11
N ALA A 188 6.30 -3.46 11.32
CA ALA A 188 5.99 -2.60 12.47
C ALA A 188 7.19 -1.73 12.88
N VAL A 189 8.39 -2.31 12.94
CA VAL A 189 9.62 -1.59 13.27
C VAL A 189 9.93 -0.52 12.23
N ASN A 190 9.91 -0.88 10.93
CA ASN A 190 10.16 0.06 9.85
C ASN A 190 9.13 1.20 9.82
N THR A 191 7.84 0.88 10.01
CA THR A 191 6.77 1.89 10.11
C THR A 191 7.01 2.83 11.28
N GLY A 192 7.39 2.31 12.46
CA GLY A 192 7.67 3.09 13.66
C GLY A 192 8.68 4.21 13.44
N PHE A 193 9.73 3.93 12.67
CA PHE A 193 10.76 4.94 12.35
C PHE A 193 10.30 5.96 11.29
N ARG A 194 9.47 5.56 10.33
CA ARG A 194 9.16 6.37 9.15
C ARG A 194 7.93 7.26 9.31
N ARG A 195 6.93 6.84 10.09
CA ARG A 195 5.65 7.55 10.24
C ARG A 195 5.77 9.01 10.67
N GLN A 196 6.87 9.39 11.34
CA GLN A 196 7.13 10.77 11.75
C GLN A 196 7.36 11.74 10.57
N GLY A 197 7.68 11.22 9.37
CA GLY A 197 7.87 12.01 8.15
C GLY A 197 6.56 12.48 7.49
N ALA A 198 5.40 12.00 7.93
CA ALA A 198 4.10 12.40 7.41
C ALA A 198 3.67 13.78 7.95
N ASP A 199 3.03 14.61 7.09
CA ASP A 199 2.35 15.83 7.57
C ASP A 199 1.08 15.45 8.35
N VAL A 200 0.38 14.41 7.88
CA VAL A 200 -0.80 13.86 8.55
C VAL A 200 -0.72 12.33 8.53
N LEU A 201 -0.75 11.73 9.71
CA LEU A 201 -0.85 10.28 9.88
C LEU A 201 -2.31 9.90 10.16
N VAL A 202 -2.83 8.97 9.37
CA VAL A 202 -4.15 8.34 9.54
C VAL A 202 -3.93 6.90 9.95
N THR A 203 -4.42 6.51 11.12
CA THR A 203 -4.19 5.17 11.69
C THR A 203 -5.54 4.50 11.95
N PRO A 204 -6.10 3.76 10.98
CA PRO A 204 -7.30 2.97 11.19
C PRO A 204 -7.08 1.89 12.25
N ASN A 205 -8.04 1.71 13.16
CA ASN A 205 -7.95 0.64 14.14
C ASN A 205 -8.37 -0.70 13.51
N VAL A 206 -7.37 -1.45 13.08
CA VAL A 206 -7.52 -2.80 12.52
C VAL A 206 -6.91 -3.88 13.42
N ASP A 207 -6.73 -3.60 14.70
CA ASP A 207 -6.16 -4.53 15.67
C ASP A 207 -6.92 -5.87 15.64
N GLY A 208 -6.18 -6.98 15.58
CA GLY A 208 -6.72 -8.34 15.53
C GLY A 208 -7.30 -8.76 14.18
N VAL A 209 -7.05 -8.00 13.11
CA VAL A 209 -7.33 -8.43 11.74
C VAL A 209 -6.06 -8.98 11.13
N GLY A 210 -5.98 -10.29 10.98
CA GLY A 210 -4.81 -10.93 10.38
C GLY A 210 -4.58 -10.48 8.93
N MET A 211 -3.32 -10.47 8.50
CA MET A 211 -2.89 -10.01 7.17
C MET A 211 -3.65 -10.70 6.01
N LEU A 212 -4.06 -11.96 6.20
CA LEU A 212 -4.78 -12.77 5.21
C LEU A 212 -6.28 -12.95 5.56
N ASP A 213 -6.81 -12.17 6.50
CA ASP A 213 -8.22 -12.24 6.90
C ASP A 213 -9.11 -11.37 6.01
N PHE A 214 -9.79 -11.99 5.05
CA PHE A 214 -10.74 -11.35 4.14
C PHE A 214 -12.16 -11.28 4.68
N THR A 215 -12.43 -11.78 5.90
CA THR A 215 -13.77 -11.83 6.46
C THR A 215 -14.22 -10.51 7.10
N GLN A 216 -13.28 -9.64 7.47
CA GLN A 216 -13.55 -8.41 8.21
C GLN A 216 -13.56 -7.13 7.36
N LYS A 217 -13.81 -7.24 6.06
CA LYS A 217 -13.78 -6.12 5.09
C LYS A 217 -14.58 -4.90 5.56
N LYS A 218 -15.84 -5.13 6.01
CA LYS A 218 -16.72 -4.05 6.51
C LYS A 218 -16.13 -3.34 7.73
N ARG A 219 -15.57 -4.08 8.69
CA ARG A 219 -14.93 -3.53 9.88
C ARG A 219 -13.73 -2.68 9.50
N CYS A 220 -12.85 -3.19 8.62
CA CYS A 220 -11.68 -2.46 8.14
C CYS A 220 -12.07 -1.18 7.39
N MET A 221 -13.12 -1.26 6.56
CA MET A 221 -13.66 -0.10 5.85
C MET A 221 -14.12 0.99 6.82
N GLN A 222 -14.93 0.62 7.83
CA GLN A 222 -15.43 1.55 8.83
C GLN A 222 -14.31 2.18 9.67
N ALA A 223 -13.30 1.37 10.05
CA ALA A 223 -12.12 1.87 10.75
C ALA A 223 -11.37 2.93 9.91
N GLY A 224 -11.23 2.70 8.60
CA GLY A 224 -10.64 3.65 7.69
C GLY A 224 -11.43 4.96 7.57
N ILE A 225 -12.75 4.87 7.45
CA ILE A 225 -13.65 6.04 7.41
C ILE A 225 -13.51 6.86 8.69
N GLN A 226 -13.58 6.20 9.86
CA GLN A 226 -13.50 6.88 11.14
C GLN A 226 -12.15 7.58 11.31
N ALA A 227 -11.05 6.87 11.08
CA ALA A 227 -9.70 7.44 11.21
C ALA A 227 -9.46 8.63 10.28
N ALA A 228 -10.00 8.57 9.05
CA ALA A 228 -9.90 9.69 8.11
C ALA A 228 -10.71 10.91 8.57
N ARG A 229 -11.93 10.71 9.07
CA ARG A 229 -12.74 11.78 9.64
C ARG A 229 -12.07 12.46 10.83
N ASP A 230 -11.50 11.67 11.74
CA ASP A 230 -10.76 12.16 12.90
C ASP A 230 -9.49 12.94 12.51
N ALA A 231 -8.87 12.59 11.39
CA ALA A 231 -7.69 13.27 10.85
C ALA A 231 -8.05 14.55 10.05
N MET A 232 -9.30 14.71 9.60
CA MET A 232 -9.71 15.77 8.67
C MET A 232 -9.41 17.19 9.17
N PRO A 233 -9.65 17.55 10.45
CA PRO A 233 -9.28 18.90 10.94
C PRO A 233 -7.79 19.19 10.81
N ARG A 234 -6.94 18.21 11.14
CA ARG A 234 -5.47 18.32 11.01
C ARG A 234 -5.05 18.42 9.54
N LEU A 235 -5.70 17.66 8.67
CA LEU A 235 -5.41 17.70 7.23
C LEU A 235 -5.75 19.06 6.63
N ARG A 236 -6.92 19.62 6.94
CA ARG A 236 -7.32 20.96 6.47
C ARG A 236 -6.36 22.03 6.96
N ALA A 237 -5.98 21.99 8.25
CA ALA A 237 -5.00 22.92 8.81
C ALA A 237 -3.63 22.81 8.11
N ALA A 238 -3.14 21.59 7.84
CA ALA A 238 -1.89 21.37 7.13
C ALA A 238 -1.93 21.89 5.68
N ILE A 239 -3.04 21.69 4.97
CA ILE A 239 -3.25 22.23 3.62
C ILE A 239 -3.16 23.77 3.63
N GLU A 240 -3.87 24.43 4.52
CA GLU A 240 -3.87 25.89 4.61
C GLU A 240 -2.48 26.45 5.00
N ALA A 241 -1.79 25.79 5.92
CA ALA A 241 -0.42 26.17 6.27
C ALA A 241 0.55 26.07 5.07
N LYS A 242 0.45 25.01 4.26
CA LYS A 242 1.27 24.85 3.05
C LYS A 242 0.94 25.89 1.99
N LYS A 243 -0.35 26.20 1.76
CA LYS A 243 -0.77 27.25 0.84
C LYS A 243 -0.21 28.63 1.27
N ALA A 244 -0.34 28.97 2.55
CA ALA A 244 0.17 30.23 3.09
C ALA A 244 1.70 30.35 2.95
N LYS A 245 2.44 29.26 3.20
CA LYS A 245 3.88 29.22 3.01
C LYS A 245 4.25 29.46 1.54
N LYS A 246 3.60 28.77 0.61
CA LYS A 246 3.87 28.89 -0.83
C LYS A 246 3.54 30.31 -1.36
N ALA A 247 2.45 30.91 -0.87
CA ALA A 247 2.11 32.28 -1.21
C ALA A 247 3.19 33.30 -0.75
N LYS A 248 3.73 33.13 0.46
CA LYS A 248 4.84 33.98 0.97
C LYS A 248 6.11 33.81 0.16
N GLU A 249 6.47 32.58 -0.22
CA GLU A 249 7.67 32.29 -1.05
C GLU A 249 7.57 32.93 -2.44
N LEU A 250 6.37 32.92 -3.03
CA LEU A 250 6.12 33.58 -4.32
C LEU A 250 6.18 35.10 -4.23
N ALA A 251 5.58 35.69 -3.17
CA ALA A 251 5.62 37.13 -2.94
C ALA A 251 7.03 37.67 -2.60
N GLY A 252 7.91 36.85 -2.03
CA GLY A 252 9.29 37.24 -1.73
C GLY A 252 10.28 37.09 -2.88
N ARG A 253 9.84 36.56 -4.04
CA ARG A 253 10.66 36.41 -5.25
C ARG A 253 10.39 37.47 -6.33
N GLY A 254 9.46 38.35 -6.12
CA GLY A 254 9.12 39.51 -6.96
C GLY A 254 9.68 40.79 -6.37
#